data_318872e51534fa5c9c2c3b183ac3015e
#
_entry.id   318872e51534fa5c9c2c3b183ac3015e
#
_cell.length_a   1.000
_cell.length_b   1.000
_cell.length_c   1.000
_cell.angle_alpha   90.00
_cell.angle_beta   90.00
_cell.angle_gamma   90.00
#
_symmetry.space_group_name_H-M   'P 1'
#
loop_
_entity.id
_entity.type
_entity.pdbx_description
1 polymer ?
#
loop_
_entity_poly.entity_id
_entity_poly.type
_entity_poly.pdbx_seq_one_letter_code
_entity_poly.pdbx_strand_id
1 'polypeptide(L)'
;VLMRDGGRGLAQQRLVAGHHEPVGAHRGELVAFGVARHMHAGQLAVLSNRDGGWALVKMPSGEIRRFNDRCFCTIGQVGNRDHMNETSGKAGRTRWQGVRPTVRGMTMNPVDHPNGGGEGKSKSGGGRQHLLSPWGHAKGEKTRNHKKTTSVFIVESRHKRK
;
A
#
# COMPACT_ATOMS: atom_id res chain seq x y z
N VAL A 1 -31.32 -2.73 -15.68
CA VAL A 1 -32.70 -2.65 -15.20
C VAL A 1 -32.70 -1.67 -14.05
N LEU A 2 -33.24 -0.48 -14.31
CA LEU A 2 -33.46 0.57 -13.32
C LEU A 2 -34.62 0.16 -12.41
N MET A 3 -34.38 0.07 -11.09
CA MET A 3 -35.44 0.22 -10.11
C MET A 3 -35.27 1.56 -9.40
N ARG A 4 -36.28 2.40 -9.55
CA ARG A 4 -36.54 3.60 -8.76
C ARG A 4 -37.07 3.14 -7.41
N ASP A 5 -36.41 3.54 -6.33
CA ASP A 5 -37.07 3.71 -5.04
C ASP A 5 -36.52 4.95 -4.36
N GLY A 6 -37.46 5.81 -3.98
CA GLY A 6 -37.21 7.08 -3.33
C GLY A 6 -36.91 6.88 -1.84
N GLY A 7 -35.84 7.48 -1.40
CA GLY A 7 -35.45 7.52 0.01
C GLY A 7 -34.00 7.98 0.13
N ARG A 8 -33.81 9.12 0.78
CA ARG A 8 -32.52 9.73 1.13
C ARG A 8 -31.52 8.70 1.63
N GLY A 9 -30.66 8.22 0.74
CA GLY A 9 -29.57 7.32 1.04
C GLY A 9 -28.37 7.74 0.21
N LEU A 10 -27.25 7.94 0.88
CA LEU A 10 -25.93 8.10 0.27
C LEU A 10 -25.76 7.06 -0.84
N ALA A 11 -25.72 7.51 -2.08
CA ALA A 11 -25.59 6.67 -3.24
C ALA A 11 -24.27 5.87 -3.15
N GLN A 12 -24.39 4.61 -2.79
CA GLN A 12 -23.34 3.63 -3.00
C GLN A 12 -23.23 3.38 -4.51
N GLN A 13 -22.46 4.19 -5.21
CA GLN A 13 -22.11 3.91 -6.58
C GLN A 13 -21.20 2.67 -6.60
N ARG A 14 -21.77 1.54 -7.03
CA ARG A 14 -21.00 0.38 -7.47
C ARG A 14 -20.16 0.81 -8.67
N LEU A 15 -18.86 0.92 -8.49
CA LEU A 15 -17.92 1.15 -9.58
C LEU A 15 -17.88 -0.08 -10.49
N VAL A 16 -18.48 0.09 -11.65
CA VAL A 16 -18.22 -0.77 -12.81
C VAL A 16 -16.83 -0.39 -13.34
N ALA A 17 -15.97 -1.37 -13.50
CA ALA A 17 -14.66 -1.20 -14.11
C ALA A 17 -14.80 -0.50 -15.48
N GLY A 18 -14.15 0.64 -15.68
CA GLY A 18 -13.98 1.17 -17.01
C GLY A 18 -14.10 2.67 -17.27
N HIS A 19 -14.48 3.50 -16.34
CA HIS A 19 -14.50 4.96 -16.59
C HIS A 19 -13.30 5.65 -15.97
N HIS A 20 -12.33 6.02 -16.80
CA HIS A 20 -11.21 6.89 -16.45
C HIS A 20 -11.63 8.33 -16.75
N GLU A 21 -11.93 9.10 -15.71
CA GLU A 21 -12.17 10.52 -15.86
C GLU A 21 -10.93 11.34 -15.47
N PRO A 22 -10.66 12.48 -16.16
CA PRO A 22 -9.66 13.43 -15.67
C PRO A 22 -10.10 13.92 -14.28
N VAL A 23 -9.13 14.24 -13.42
CA VAL A 23 -9.41 14.65 -12.02
C VAL A 23 -10.28 15.91 -12.00
N GLY A 24 -11.58 15.73 -12.23
CA GLY A 24 -12.64 16.72 -12.02
C GLY A 24 -13.23 16.64 -10.61
N ALA A 25 -12.68 15.78 -9.76
CA ALA A 25 -13.18 15.52 -8.43
C ALA A 25 -13.16 16.77 -7.55
N HIS A 26 -14.24 16.97 -6.77
CA HIS A 26 -14.37 18.06 -5.82
C HIS A 26 -13.59 17.77 -4.53
N ARG A 27 -13.24 18.83 -3.79
CA ARG A 27 -12.57 18.74 -2.50
C ARG A 27 -13.35 17.82 -1.54
N GLY A 28 -12.69 16.80 -0.99
CA GLY A 28 -13.28 15.84 -0.06
C GLY A 28 -13.81 14.56 -0.70
N GLU A 29 -13.77 14.42 -2.02
CA GLU A 29 -14.16 13.17 -2.67
C GLU A 29 -13.17 12.04 -2.41
N LEU A 30 -13.72 10.84 -2.27
CA LEU A 30 -12.96 9.62 -2.10
C LEU A 30 -12.44 9.18 -3.47
N VAL A 31 -11.14 9.20 -3.64
CA VAL A 31 -10.50 8.93 -4.92
C VAL A 31 -9.58 7.73 -4.79
N ALA A 32 -9.83 6.69 -5.56
CA ALA A 32 -8.86 5.63 -5.76
C ALA A 32 -7.97 6.01 -6.96
N PHE A 33 -6.73 6.40 -6.70
CA PHE A 33 -5.82 6.78 -7.77
C PHE A 33 -5.35 5.58 -8.58
N GLY A 34 -5.56 5.62 -9.90
CA GLY A 34 -5.10 4.59 -10.83
C GLY A 34 -3.57 4.44 -10.96
N VAL A 35 -2.79 5.34 -10.34
CA VAL A 35 -1.32 5.25 -10.27
C VAL A 35 -0.85 4.21 -9.24
N ALA A 36 -1.72 3.78 -8.36
CA ALA A 36 -1.39 2.78 -7.36
C ALA A 36 -1.69 1.38 -7.89
N ARG A 37 -0.77 0.80 -8.65
CA ARG A 37 -0.76 -0.64 -8.99
C ARG A 37 -0.86 -1.56 -7.76
N HIS A 38 -0.89 -1.00 -6.54
CA HIS A 38 -0.82 -1.69 -5.26
C HIS A 38 -1.83 -1.16 -4.23
N MET A 39 -3.01 -0.75 -4.67
CA MET A 39 -4.10 -0.49 -3.72
C MET A 39 -4.71 -1.84 -3.31
N HIS A 40 -4.68 -2.11 -2.02
CA HIS A 40 -5.33 -3.28 -1.46
C HIS A 40 -6.85 -3.11 -1.40
N ALA A 41 -7.57 -4.23 -1.31
CA ALA A 41 -9.01 -4.25 -1.15
C ALA A 41 -9.47 -3.33 0.01
N GLY A 42 -10.52 -2.58 -0.21
CA GLY A 42 -11.07 -1.65 0.79
C GLY A 42 -10.30 -0.35 0.99
N GLN A 43 -9.14 -0.15 0.35
CA GLN A 43 -8.37 1.08 0.49
C GLN A 43 -8.94 2.22 -0.36
N LEU A 44 -8.69 3.43 0.13
CA LEU A 44 -9.05 4.67 -0.55
C LEU A 44 -8.02 5.76 -0.22
N ALA A 45 -7.93 6.76 -1.08
CA ALA A 45 -7.21 7.99 -0.83
C ALA A 45 -8.20 9.15 -0.82
N VAL A 46 -7.85 10.27 -0.18
CA VAL A 46 -8.74 11.44 -0.07
C VAL A 46 -8.11 12.62 -0.79
N LEU A 47 -8.85 13.25 -1.69
CA LEU A 47 -8.44 14.49 -2.31
C LEU A 47 -8.60 15.63 -1.30
N SER A 48 -7.48 16.20 -0.85
CA SER A 48 -7.47 17.29 0.14
C SER A 48 -7.63 18.66 -0.50
N ASN A 49 -6.94 18.91 -1.60
CA ASN A 49 -7.01 20.18 -2.32
C ASN A 49 -6.59 20.00 -3.79
N ARG A 50 -7.05 20.91 -4.64
CA ARG A 50 -6.62 21.02 -6.04
C ARG A 50 -6.38 22.50 -6.35
N ASP A 51 -5.16 22.84 -6.70
CA ASP A 51 -4.77 24.20 -7.00
C ASP A 51 -3.51 24.25 -7.88
N GLY A 52 -3.43 25.26 -8.76
CA GLY A 52 -2.25 25.53 -9.56
C GLY A 52 -1.76 24.37 -10.44
N GLY A 53 -2.67 23.52 -10.94
CA GLY A 53 -2.32 22.36 -11.78
C GLY A 53 -1.86 21.13 -10.99
N TRP A 54 -2.03 21.14 -9.65
CA TRP A 54 -1.66 20.04 -8.76
C TRP A 54 -2.82 19.64 -7.86
N ALA A 55 -2.93 18.34 -7.62
CA ALA A 55 -3.87 17.75 -6.68
C ALA A 55 -3.11 17.24 -5.45
N LEU A 56 -3.52 17.65 -4.25
CA LEU A 56 -3.00 17.16 -2.98
C LEU A 56 -3.86 15.99 -2.51
N VAL A 57 -3.26 14.84 -2.38
CA VAL A 57 -3.94 13.60 -2.03
C VAL A 57 -3.35 13.00 -0.78
N LYS A 58 -4.22 12.73 0.19
CA LYS A 58 -3.89 11.99 1.40
C LYS A 58 -4.02 10.50 1.11
N MET A 59 -2.89 9.81 1.14
CA MET A 59 -2.78 8.37 0.90
C MET A 59 -3.27 7.57 2.12
N PRO A 60 -3.63 6.28 1.97
CA PRO A 60 -4.00 5.41 3.10
C PRO A 60 -2.92 5.32 4.19
N SER A 61 -1.66 5.51 3.83
CA SER A 61 -0.53 5.55 4.77
C SER A 61 -0.48 6.81 5.65
N GLY A 62 -1.34 7.81 5.39
CA GLY A 62 -1.32 9.13 6.02
C GLY A 62 -0.37 10.13 5.35
N GLU A 63 0.41 9.71 4.35
CA GLU A 63 1.30 10.59 3.58
C GLU A 63 0.48 11.48 2.64
N ILE A 64 0.79 12.77 2.58
CA ILE A 64 0.18 13.70 1.63
C ILE A 64 1.15 13.91 0.47
N ARG A 65 0.68 13.63 -0.74
CA ARG A 65 1.43 13.80 -1.97
C ARG A 65 0.71 14.72 -2.94
N ARG A 66 1.49 15.42 -3.75
CA ARG A 66 0.97 16.16 -4.90
C ARG A 66 1.09 15.33 -6.18
N PHE A 67 0.03 15.35 -6.96
CA PHE A 67 -0.08 14.74 -8.28
C PHE A 67 -0.43 15.81 -9.30
N ASN A 68 -0.01 15.63 -10.55
CA ASN A 68 -0.46 16.50 -11.62
C ASN A 68 -1.98 16.32 -11.80
N ASP A 69 -2.72 17.42 -11.96
CA ASP A 69 -4.18 17.41 -12.10
C ASP A 69 -4.67 16.75 -13.41
N ARG A 70 -3.77 16.58 -14.38
CA ARG A 70 -4.03 15.84 -15.63
C ARG A 70 -3.97 14.32 -15.47
N CYS A 71 -3.58 13.82 -14.31
CA CYS A 71 -3.57 12.38 -14.04
C CYS A 71 -5.00 11.85 -13.97
N PHE A 72 -5.22 10.68 -14.56
CA PHE A 72 -6.49 9.97 -14.42
C PHE A 72 -6.61 9.34 -13.02
N CYS A 73 -7.82 9.29 -12.50
CA CYS A 73 -8.13 8.64 -11.24
C CYS A 73 -9.46 7.88 -11.34
N THR A 74 -9.66 6.94 -10.44
CA THR A 74 -10.94 6.26 -10.25
C THR A 74 -11.58 6.81 -8.99
N ILE A 75 -12.82 7.27 -9.09
CA ILE A 75 -13.56 7.81 -7.94
C ILE A 75 -14.21 6.65 -7.18
N GLY A 76 -14.01 6.61 -5.85
CA GLY A 76 -14.59 5.60 -4.97
C GLY A 76 -13.57 4.84 -4.14
N GLN A 77 -13.94 3.65 -3.71
CA GLN A 77 -13.14 2.77 -2.87
C GLN A 77 -12.90 1.45 -3.58
N VAL A 78 -11.70 0.88 -3.39
CA VAL A 78 -11.38 -0.46 -3.91
C VAL A 78 -12.34 -1.49 -3.30
N GLY A 79 -12.94 -2.32 -4.15
CA GLY A 79 -13.91 -3.34 -3.74
C GLY A 79 -13.29 -4.47 -2.91
N ASN A 80 -14.10 -5.51 -2.65
CA ASN A 80 -13.70 -6.73 -1.92
C ASN A 80 -13.10 -6.45 -0.52
N ARG A 81 -13.79 -5.65 0.29
CA ARG A 81 -13.31 -5.19 1.62
C ARG A 81 -12.95 -6.34 2.54
N ASP A 82 -13.68 -7.44 2.44
CA ASP A 82 -13.52 -8.60 3.32
C ASP A 82 -12.40 -9.55 2.89
N HIS A 83 -11.69 -9.24 1.80
CA HIS A 83 -10.58 -10.07 1.33
C HIS A 83 -9.50 -10.31 2.40
N MET A 84 -9.24 -9.33 3.24
CA MET A 84 -8.28 -9.47 4.36
C MET A 84 -8.75 -10.46 5.44
N ASN A 85 -10.06 -10.71 5.52
CA ASN A 85 -10.67 -11.62 6.52
C ASN A 85 -10.76 -13.07 6.00
N GLU A 86 -10.44 -13.31 4.72
CA GLU A 86 -10.43 -14.64 4.14
C GLU A 86 -9.32 -15.49 4.73
N THR A 87 -9.69 -16.64 5.27
CA THR A 87 -8.75 -17.62 5.81
C THR A 87 -8.54 -18.76 4.83
N SER A 88 -7.31 -18.98 4.41
CA SER A 88 -6.97 -20.06 3.46
C SER A 88 -7.18 -21.45 4.04
N GLY A 89 -7.14 -21.62 5.35
CA GLY A 89 -7.37 -22.87 6.08
C GLY A 89 -6.23 -23.89 5.96
N LYS A 90 -5.54 -23.98 4.82
CA LYS A 90 -4.43 -24.90 4.60
C LYS A 90 -3.36 -24.32 3.68
N ALA A 91 -2.11 -24.72 3.89
CA ALA A 91 -0.96 -24.26 3.09
C ALA A 91 -1.10 -24.62 1.59
N GLY A 92 -1.73 -25.75 1.28
CA GLY A 92 -1.97 -26.18 -0.09
C GLY A 92 -2.80 -25.18 -0.91
N ARG A 93 -3.78 -24.51 -0.31
CA ARG A 93 -4.56 -23.48 -1.01
C ARG A 93 -3.69 -22.30 -1.46
N THR A 94 -2.80 -21.84 -0.61
CA THR A 94 -1.84 -20.80 -0.95
C THR A 94 -0.91 -21.23 -2.09
N ARG A 95 -0.51 -22.51 -2.11
CA ARG A 95 0.26 -23.09 -3.22
C ARG A 95 -0.52 -23.11 -4.52
N TRP A 96 -1.81 -23.39 -4.50
CA TRP A 96 -2.68 -23.34 -5.68
C TRP A 96 -2.79 -21.92 -6.27
N GLN A 97 -2.66 -20.89 -5.43
CA GLN A 97 -2.61 -19.50 -5.85
C GLN A 97 -1.24 -19.07 -6.40
N GLY A 98 -0.27 -19.99 -6.50
CA GLY A 98 1.09 -19.73 -6.98
C GLY A 98 2.04 -19.15 -5.94
N VAL A 99 1.62 -18.97 -4.70
CA VAL A 99 2.45 -18.41 -3.63
C VAL A 99 3.30 -19.51 -3.01
N ARG A 100 4.62 -19.36 -3.07
CA ARG A 100 5.57 -20.29 -2.44
C ARG A 100 5.80 -19.93 -0.97
N PRO A 101 6.22 -20.92 -0.14
CA PRO A 101 6.58 -20.66 1.25
C PRO A 101 7.72 -19.64 1.36
N THR A 102 7.62 -18.74 2.32
CA THR A 102 8.66 -17.75 2.62
C THR A 102 9.60 -18.32 3.69
N VAL A 103 10.89 -18.41 3.39
CA VAL A 103 11.92 -18.85 4.33
C VAL A 103 12.45 -17.64 5.09
N ARG A 104 12.57 -17.78 6.41
CA ARG A 104 13.11 -16.71 7.27
C ARG A 104 14.64 -16.68 7.17
N GLY A 105 15.24 -15.49 7.17
CA GLY A 105 16.69 -15.33 7.08
C GLY A 105 17.49 -16.09 8.15
N MET A 106 16.95 -16.22 9.36
CA MET A 106 17.60 -16.96 10.46
C MET A 106 17.68 -18.49 10.23
N THR A 107 16.90 -19.02 9.29
CA THR A 107 16.92 -20.45 8.92
C THR A 107 17.73 -20.74 7.67
N MET A 108 18.33 -19.71 7.09
CA MET A 108 19.21 -19.80 5.94
C MET A 108 20.67 -20.06 6.36
N ASN A 109 21.51 -20.37 5.40
CA ASN A 109 22.95 -20.44 5.62
C ASN A 109 23.57 -19.04 5.72
N PRO A 110 24.76 -18.88 6.33
CA PRO A 110 25.43 -17.58 6.46
C PRO A 110 25.70 -16.89 5.11
N VAL A 111 25.89 -17.65 4.04
CA VAL A 111 26.10 -17.11 2.69
C VAL A 111 24.86 -16.46 2.11
N ASP A 112 23.66 -16.92 2.50
CA ASP A 112 22.39 -16.48 1.92
C ASP A 112 21.77 -15.29 2.67
N HIS A 113 22.09 -15.16 3.96
CA HIS A 113 21.52 -14.10 4.79
C HIS A 113 22.43 -13.73 5.97
N PRO A 114 22.56 -12.43 6.32
CA PRO A 114 23.35 -11.98 7.48
C PRO A 114 22.93 -12.59 8.82
N ASN A 115 21.69 -13.01 8.96
CA ASN A 115 21.16 -13.68 10.15
C ASN A 115 21.21 -15.20 10.05
N GLY A 116 21.78 -15.76 8.98
CA GLY A 116 21.89 -17.18 8.74
C GLY A 116 22.99 -17.82 9.60
N GLY A 117 22.96 -19.13 9.65
CA GLY A 117 23.85 -19.95 10.46
C GLY A 117 23.42 -20.09 11.91
N GLY A 118 23.96 -21.10 12.57
CA GLY A 118 23.64 -21.47 13.95
C GLY A 118 23.09 -22.88 14.05
N GLU A 119 23.07 -23.40 15.28
CA GLU A 119 22.50 -24.69 15.60
C GLU A 119 21.17 -24.56 16.34
N GLY A 120 20.21 -25.39 15.96
CA GLY A 120 18.90 -25.42 16.60
C GLY A 120 18.09 -24.13 16.41
N LYS A 121 17.51 -23.59 17.49
CA LYS A 121 16.64 -22.40 17.48
C LYS A 121 17.43 -21.08 17.63
N SER A 122 18.43 -20.88 16.82
CA SER A 122 19.20 -19.62 16.81
C SER A 122 18.30 -18.42 16.52
N LYS A 123 18.36 -17.38 17.35
CA LYS A 123 17.53 -16.16 17.18
C LYS A 123 18.12 -15.18 16.18
N SER A 124 19.44 -15.11 16.10
CA SER A 124 20.17 -14.29 15.13
C SER A 124 21.54 -14.93 14.88
N GLY A 125 21.92 -15.12 13.65
CA GLY A 125 23.23 -15.69 13.30
C GLY A 125 24.38 -14.94 13.97
N GLY A 126 25.27 -15.68 14.67
CA GLY A 126 26.54 -15.16 15.15
C GLY A 126 26.52 -14.14 16.28
N GLY A 127 25.53 -14.17 17.17
CA GLY A 127 25.53 -13.34 18.40
C GLY A 127 25.32 -11.83 18.18
N ARG A 128 24.82 -11.42 17.04
CA ARG A 128 24.56 -10.01 16.76
C ARG A 128 23.43 -9.47 17.61
N GLN A 129 23.62 -8.28 18.18
CA GLN A 129 22.60 -7.59 18.98
C GLN A 129 21.35 -7.24 18.18
N HIS A 130 21.49 -6.94 16.90
CA HIS A 130 20.41 -6.50 16.04
C HIS A 130 20.22 -7.43 14.84
N LEU A 131 18.95 -7.75 14.55
CA LEU A 131 18.58 -8.46 13.34
C LEU A 131 18.79 -7.54 12.13
N LEU A 132 19.37 -8.08 11.08
CA LEU A 132 19.63 -7.36 9.84
C LEU A 132 18.64 -7.77 8.74
N SER A 133 18.46 -6.89 7.76
CA SER A 133 17.81 -7.22 6.50
C SER A 133 18.77 -8.01 5.59
N PRO A 134 18.29 -8.62 4.48
CA PRO A 134 19.15 -9.29 3.51
C PRO A 134 20.27 -8.39 2.96
N TRP A 135 20.06 -7.09 2.94
CA TRP A 135 21.03 -6.09 2.46
C TRP A 135 21.92 -5.50 3.57
N GLY A 136 21.85 -6.03 4.80
CA GLY A 136 22.71 -5.62 5.91
C GLY A 136 22.21 -4.43 6.73
N HIS A 137 21.03 -3.88 6.44
CA HIS A 137 20.43 -2.79 7.22
C HIS A 137 19.80 -3.31 8.51
N ALA A 138 19.95 -2.57 9.60
CA ALA A 138 19.31 -2.90 10.87
C ALA A 138 17.79 -2.84 10.74
N LYS A 139 17.07 -3.74 11.44
CA LYS A 139 15.60 -3.69 11.48
C LYS A 139 15.14 -2.39 12.15
N GLY A 140 14.16 -1.73 11.52
CA GLY A 140 13.65 -0.44 11.97
C GLY A 140 14.36 0.77 11.36
N GLU A 141 15.45 0.58 10.66
CA GLU A 141 16.11 1.64 9.90
C GLU A 141 15.23 2.17 8.78
N LYS A 142 15.26 3.48 8.57
CA LYS A 142 14.56 4.15 7.47
C LYS A 142 15.37 3.99 6.19
N THR A 143 14.97 3.04 5.35
CA THR A 143 15.70 2.68 4.12
C THR A 143 15.32 3.50 2.89
N ARG A 144 14.37 4.43 3.00
CA ARG A 144 14.01 5.29 1.88
C ARG A 144 15.19 6.14 1.44
N ASN A 145 15.55 6.06 0.18
CA ASN A 145 16.57 6.95 -0.40
C ASN A 145 16.04 8.40 -0.42
N HIS A 146 16.68 9.29 0.34
CA HIS A 146 16.33 10.70 0.42
C HIS A 146 16.58 11.47 -0.88
N LYS A 147 17.51 11.01 -1.72
CA LYS A 147 17.83 11.61 -3.02
C LYS A 147 16.89 11.17 -4.14
N LYS A 148 15.85 10.36 -3.82
CA LYS A 148 14.90 9.91 -4.83
C LYS A 148 14.10 11.10 -5.37
N THR A 149 14.07 11.29 -6.70
CA THR A 149 13.38 12.41 -7.37
C THR A 149 11.92 12.55 -6.96
N THR A 150 11.21 11.42 -6.74
CA THR A 150 9.81 11.42 -6.29
C THR A 150 9.61 11.98 -4.87
N SER A 151 10.67 12.28 -4.12
CA SER A 151 10.57 12.89 -2.79
C SER A 151 10.09 14.34 -2.85
N VAL A 152 10.30 15.03 -3.96
CA VAL A 152 9.80 16.39 -4.21
C VAL A 152 8.27 16.47 -4.19
N PHE A 153 7.58 15.38 -4.50
CA PHE A 153 6.11 15.32 -4.51
C PHE A 153 5.49 15.02 -3.14
N ILE A 154 6.29 14.76 -2.10
CA ILE A 154 5.79 14.53 -0.75
C ILE A 154 5.68 15.87 -0.04
N VAL A 155 4.46 16.28 0.26
CA VAL A 155 4.17 17.50 1.02
C VAL A 155 4.27 17.22 2.52
N GLU A 156 3.63 16.13 2.97
CA GLU A 156 3.69 15.68 4.35
C GLU A 156 4.05 14.20 4.41
N SER A 157 5.11 13.87 5.15
CA SER A 157 5.52 12.48 5.35
C SER A 157 4.60 11.77 6.34
N ARG A 158 4.37 10.47 6.14
CA ARG A 158 3.64 9.63 7.11
C ARG A 158 4.28 9.59 8.51
N HIS A 159 5.57 9.82 8.60
CA HIS A 159 6.30 9.95 9.84
C HIS A 159 6.48 11.43 10.15
N LYS A 160 5.68 11.96 11.07
CA LYS A 160 5.92 13.32 11.60
C LYS A 160 7.31 13.33 12.23
N ARG A 161 8.18 14.21 11.76
CA ARG A 161 9.40 14.53 12.50
C ARG A 161 8.96 15.21 13.79
N LYS A 162 9.26 14.57 14.93
CA LYS A 162 9.19 15.25 16.21
C LYS A 162 10.28 16.32 16.27
#